data_81d2de02a9a76a9595424dd672462c36
#
_entry.id   81d2de02a9a76a9595424dd672462c36
#
_cell.length_a   1.000
_cell.length_b   1.000
_cell.length_c   1.000
_cell.angle_alpha   90.00
_cell.angle_beta   90.00
_cell.angle_gamma   90.00
#
_symmetry.space_group_name_H-M   'P 1'
#
loop_
_entity.id
_entity.type
_entity.pdbx_description
1 polymer ?
#
loop_
_entity_poly.entity_id
_entity_poly.type
_entity_poly.pdbx_seq_one_letter_code
_entity_poly.pdbx_strand_id
1 'polypeptide(L)'
;MISKNTICLWYDRDALDAARFYAQTFPDSAVGRVMHAPADYPSGREGDVLTVEFTVAGIPCLGLNGGPGIQHNQAFSFQIATDDQAETDRLWNVIVGN
;
A
#
# COMPACT_ATOMS: atom_id res chain seq x y z
N MET A 1 -15.60 9.10 -9.50
CA MET A 1 -14.91 8.72 -10.76
C MET A 1 -14.00 7.54 -10.51
N ILE A 2 -14.03 6.55 -11.37
CA ILE A 2 -13.14 5.40 -11.28
C ILE A 2 -11.81 5.77 -11.96
N SER A 3 -10.71 5.60 -11.26
CA SER A 3 -9.39 5.81 -11.84
C SER A 3 -9.10 4.76 -12.89
N LYS A 4 -8.67 5.20 -14.06
CA LYS A 4 -8.32 4.28 -15.16
C LYS A 4 -6.91 3.72 -15.04
N ASN A 5 -6.10 4.29 -14.16
CA ASN A 5 -4.73 3.88 -13.96
C ASN A 5 -4.45 3.82 -12.47
N THR A 6 -4.08 2.64 -11.99
CA THR A 6 -3.81 2.37 -10.58
C THR A 6 -2.46 1.67 -10.48
N ILE A 7 -1.66 2.07 -9.51
CA ILE A 7 -0.38 1.41 -9.26
C ILE A 7 -0.64 0.13 -8.47
N CYS A 8 -0.21 -1.01 -9.00
CA CYS A 8 -0.33 -2.29 -8.33
C CYS A 8 0.98 -2.64 -7.64
N LEU A 9 0.91 -2.89 -6.33
CA LEU A 9 2.06 -3.22 -5.51
C LEU A 9 1.90 -4.64 -4.96
N TRP A 10 2.96 -5.42 -5.09
CA TRP A 10 2.98 -6.81 -4.64
C TRP A 10 3.33 -6.90 -3.17
N TYR A 11 2.62 -7.77 -2.44
CA TYR A 11 2.90 -8.04 -1.02
C TYR A 11 2.82 -9.53 -0.74
N ASP A 12 3.45 -9.94 0.35
CA ASP A 12 3.33 -11.28 0.91
C ASP A 12 2.49 -11.19 2.20
N ARG A 13 1.16 -11.25 2.07
CA ARG A 13 0.15 -11.26 3.15
C ARG A 13 -0.05 -9.94 3.88
N ASP A 14 0.76 -8.92 3.67
CA ASP A 14 0.74 -7.69 4.46
C ASP A 14 0.24 -6.45 3.70
N ALA A 15 -0.51 -6.65 2.61
CA ALA A 15 -1.06 -5.54 1.84
C ALA A 15 -1.94 -4.61 2.69
N LEU A 16 -2.79 -5.17 3.55
CA LEU A 16 -3.68 -4.37 4.40
C LEU A 16 -2.89 -3.58 5.45
N ASP A 17 -1.89 -4.19 6.06
CA ASP A 17 -1.03 -3.51 7.03
C ASP A 17 -0.27 -2.37 6.38
N ALA A 18 0.24 -2.59 5.16
CA ALA A 18 0.93 -1.55 4.40
C ALA A 18 -0.02 -0.40 4.06
N ALA A 19 -1.23 -0.71 3.59
CA ALA A 19 -2.23 0.31 3.27
C ALA A 19 -2.59 1.16 4.48
N ARG A 20 -2.76 0.53 5.64
CA ARG A 20 -3.04 1.23 6.90
C ARG A 20 -1.87 2.13 7.31
N PHE A 21 -0.65 1.66 7.15
CA PHE A 21 0.53 2.46 7.44
C PHE A 21 0.56 3.74 6.59
N TYR A 22 0.33 3.61 5.29
CA TYR A 22 0.29 4.78 4.41
C TYR A 22 -0.84 5.73 4.78
N ALA A 23 -2.03 5.19 5.07
CA ALA A 23 -3.19 6.01 5.44
C ALA A 23 -2.97 6.81 6.72
N GLN A 24 -2.23 6.25 7.67
CA GLN A 24 -1.93 6.91 8.95
C GLN A 24 -0.77 7.90 8.84
N THR A 25 0.08 7.76 7.84
CA THR A 25 1.35 8.47 7.75
C THR A 25 1.28 9.69 6.83
N PHE A 26 0.68 9.56 5.65
CA PHE A 26 0.71 10.61 4.63
C PHE A 26 -0.64 11.31 4.52
N PRO A 27 -0.64 12.63 4.18
CA PRO A 27 -1.89 13.32 3.88
C PRO A 27 -2.53 12.75 2.61
N ASP A 28 -3.84 12.98 2.46
CA ASP A 28 -4.62 12.51 1.30
C ASP A 28 -4.43 11.02 1.04
N SER A 29 -4.40 10.24 2.10
CA SER A 29 -4.20 8.80 2.05
C SER A 29 -5.30 8.10 2.82
N ALA A 30 -5.76 6.96 2.28
CA ALA A 30 -6.86 6.22 2.88
C ALA A 30 -6.82 4.76 2.43
N VAL A 31 -7.37 3.89 3.26
CA VAL A 31 -7.65 2.50 2.88
C VAL A 31 -9.03 2.48 2.23
N GLY A 32 -9.13 1.87 1.06
CA GLY A 32 -10.37 1.70 0.35
C GLY A 32 -10.95 0.31 0.49
N ARG A 33 -11.38 -0.27 -0.63
CA ARG A 33 -12.02 -1.58 -0.66
C ARG A 33 -11.02 -2.69 -0.39
N VAL A 34 -11.42 -3.62 0.48
CA VAL A 34 -10.68 -4.87 0.74
C VAL A 34 -11.45 -6.02 0.09
N MET A 35 -10.78 -6.79 -0.76
CA MET A 35 -11.37 -7.94 -1.40
C MET A 35 -10.73 -9.21 -0.86
N HIS A 36 -11.59 -10.15 -0.47
CA HIS A 36 -11.16 -11.47 0.04
C HIS A 36 -11.16 -12.47 -1.11
N ALA A 37 -10.28 -13.47 -1.03
CA ALA A 37 -10.15 -14.47 -2.07
C ALA A 37 -11.44 -15.30 -2.17
N PRO A 38 -12.01 -15.46 -3.38
CA PRO A 38 -13.23 -16.26 -3.57
C PRO A 38 -12.96 -17.77 -3.55
N ALA A 39 -11.70 -18.18 -3.64
CA ALA A 39 -11.27 -19.57 -3.65
C ALA A 39 -9.80 -19.65 -3.26
N ASP A 40 -9.32 -20.85 -2.95
CA ASP A 40 -7.89 -21.04 -2.72
C ASP A 40 -7.08 -20.65 -3.94
N TYR A 41 -5.88 -20.13 -3.71
CA TYR A 41 -4.95 -19.71 -4.75
C TYR A 41 -3.52 -20.09 -4.33
N PRO A 42 -2.53 -20.02 -5.24
CA PRO A 42 -1.19 -20.56 -4.94
C PRO A 42 -0.56 -20.10 -3.63
N SER A 43 -0.83 -18.85 -3.21
CA SER A 43 -0.19 -18.27 -2.04
C SER A 43 -1.15 -18.03 -0.88
N GLY A 44 -2.38 -18.53 -0.95
CA GLY A 44 -3.35 -18.29 0.10
C GLY A 44 -4.61 -19.13 -0.04
N ARG A 45 -5.57 -18.89 0.85
CA ARG A 45 -6.81 -19.66 0.95
C ARG A 45 -8.01 -18.77 0.73
N GLU A 46 -9.13 -19.44 0.37
CA GLU A 46 -10.43 -18.79 0.33
C GLU A 46 -10.67 -17.99 1.61
N GLY A 47 -11.11 -16.74 1.46
CA GLY A 47 -11.39 -15.84 2.57
C GLY A 47 -10.22 -14.98 3.01
N ASP A 48 -9.00 -15.30 2.62
CA ASP A 48 -7.84 -14.43 2.90
C ASP A 48 -7.98 -13.11 2.15
N VAL A 49 -7.38 -12.05 2.71
CA VAL A 49 -7.31 -10.76 2.01
C VAL A 49 -6.46 -10.96 0.75
N LEU A 50 -7.05 -10.71 -0.40
CA LEU A 50 -6.37 -10.84 -1.69
C LEU A 50 -5.88 -9.51 -2.22
N THR A 51 -6.77 -8.52 -2.28
CA THR A 51 -6.42 -7.18 -2.74
C THR A 51 -6.94 -6.12 -1.79
N VAL A 52 -6.21 -5.00 -1.73
CA VAL A 52 -6.58 -3.82 -0.94
C VAL A 52 -6.42 -2.59 -1.81
N GLU A 53 -7.52 -1.89 -2.05
CA GLU A 53 -7.47 -0.58 -2.68
C GLU A 53 -7.06 0.45 -1.64
N PHE A 54 -6.13 1.32 -1.98
CA PHE A 54 -5.72 2.40 -1.09
C PHE A 54 -5.20 3.59 -1.90
N THR A 55 -5.05 4.70 -1.20
CA THR A 55 -4.53 5.94 -1.79
C THR A 55 -3.33 6.38 -0.98
N VAL A 56 -2.25 6.75 -1.66
CA VAL A 56 -1.04 7.29 -1.04
C VAL A 56 -0.83 8.70 -1.58
N ALA A 57 -1.01 9.71 -0.73
CA ALA A 57 -0.84 11.12 -1.09
C ALA A 57 -1.55 11.46 -2.42
N GLY A 58 -2.78 11.00 -2.56
CA GLY A 58 -3.61 11.26 -3.74
C GLY A 58 -3.44 10.25 -4.88
N ILE A 59 -2.48 9.33 -4.82
CA ILE A 59 -2.25 8.36 -5.89
C ILE A 59 -3.01 7.07 -5.59
N PRO A 60 -3.91 6.62 -6.49
CA PRO A 60 -4.62 5.37 -6.29
C PRO A 60 -3.70 4.17 -6.47
N CYS A 61 -3.80 3.22 -5.54
CA CYS A 61 -2.98 2.03 -5.50
C CYS A 61 -3.84 0.79 -5.26
N LEU A 62 -3.32 -0.36 -5.65
CA LEU A 62 -3.89 -1.67 -5.35
C LEU A 62 -2.78 -2.53 -4.75
N GLY A 63 -2.94 -2.97 -3.52
CA GLY A 63 -2.05 -3.95 -2.91
C GLY A 63 -2.53 -5.35 -3.23
N LEU A 64 -1.66 -6.18 -3.77
CA LEU A 64 -1.96 -7.56 -4.10
C LEU A 64 -1.15 -8.49 -3.20
N ASN A 65 -1.83 -9.32 -2.43
CA ASN A 65 -1.19 -10.37 -1.64
C ASN A 65 -0.90 -11.57 -2.55
N GLY A 66 0.14 -11.43 -3.36
CA GLY A 66 0.52 -12.44 -4.34
C GLY A 66 1.45 -13.52 -3.83
N GLY A 67 1.98 -13.35 -2.62
CA GLY A 67 2.83 -14.35 -1.98
C GLY A 67 4.31 -14.01 -1.99
N PRO A 68 5.14 -14.90 -1.40
CA PRO A 68 6.57 -14.70 -1.36
C PRO A 68 7.21 -14.86 -2.74
N GLY A 69 8.45 -14.42 -2.90
CA GLY A 69 9.21 -14.60 -4.12
C GLY A 69 9.37 -13.33 -4.96
N ILE A 70 8.57 -12.31 -4.71
CA ILE A 70 8.74 -11.00 -5.33
C ILE A 70 9.05 -10.00 -4.22
N GLN A 71 10.15 -9.28 -4.36
CA GLN A 71 10.55 -8.26 -3.40
C GLN A 71 10.52 -6.88 -4.04
N HIS A 72 10.10 -5.89 -3.25
CA HIS A 72 10.21 -4.50 -3.67
C HIS A 72 11.68 -4.11 -3.80
N ASN A 73 11.96 -3.22 -4.72
CA ASN A 73 13.30 -2.71 -4.94
C ASN A 73 13.24 -1.25 -5.37
N GLN A 74 14.40 -0.67 -5.68
CA GLN A 74 14.50 0.73 -6.03
C GLN A 74 14.00 1.08 -7.44
N ALA A 75 13.47 0.13 -8.18
CA ALA A 75 12.86 0.42 -9.49
C ALA A 75 11.54 1.19 -9.35
N PHE A 76 10.95 1.16 -8.17
CA PHE A 76 9.73 1.91 -7.85
C PHE A 76 9.90 2.65 -6.52
N SER A 77 9.41 3.88 -6.46
CA SER A 77 9.37 4.65 -5.23
C SER A 77 8.27 5.69 -5.29
N PHE A 78 7.77 6.08 -4.11
CA PHE A 78 6.98 7.30 -3.99
C PHE A 78 7.92 8.44 -3.60
N GLN A 79 7.80 9.56 -4.27
CA GLN A 79 8.49 10.79 -3.88
C GLN A 79 7.45 11.73 -3.26
N ILE A 80 7.62 12.02 -2.00
CA ILE A 80 6.65 12.83 -1.24
C ILE A 80 7.22 14.23 -1.06
N ALA A 81 6.50 15.23 -1.57
CA ALA A 81 6.82 16.63 -1.32
C ALA A 81 6.29 17.03 0.05
N THR A 82 7.05 17.83 0.77
CA THR A 82 6.68 18.35 2.08
C THR A 82 6.70 19.88 2.07
N ASP A 83 5.90 20.48 2.95
CA ASP A 83 5.78 21.94 3.02
C ASP A 83 6.95 22.57 3.76
N ASP A 84 7.54 21.87 4.74
CA ASP A 84 8.61 22.41 5.57
C ASP A 84 9.47 21.29 6.15
N GLN A 85 10.54 21.67 6.84
CA GLN A 85 11.47 20.72 7.45
C GLN A 85 10.80 19.91 8.56
N ALA A 86 9.87 20.50 9.30
CA ALA A 86 9.17 19.79 10.38
C ALA A 86 8.36 18.62 9.83
N GLU A 87 7.66 18.80 8.71
CA GLU A 87 6.93 17.72 8.06
C GLU A 87 7.88 16.64 7.54
N THR A 88 8.98 17.02 6.93
CA THR A 88 10.00 16.09 6.46
C THR A 88 10.52 15.24 7.62
N ASP A 89 10.87 15.86 8.73
CA ASP A 89 11.39 15.17 9.91
C ASP A 89 10.34 14.22 10.50
N ARG A 90 9.10 14.64 10.58
CA ARG A 90 8.01 13.81 11.09
C ARG A 90 7.84 12.54 10.24
N LEU A 91 7.77 12.70 8.93
CA LEU A 91 7.61 11.56 8.02
C LEU A 91 8.82 10.64 8.08
N TRP A 92 10.03 11.20 8.09
CA TRP A 92 11.25 10.43 8.21
C TRP A 92 11.25 9.57 9.47
N ASN A 93 10.94 10.19 10.61
CA ASN A 93 10.96 9.48 11.90
C ASN A 93 9.92 8.36 11.95
N VAL A 94 8.72 8.59 11.41
CA VAL A 94 7.67 7.56 11.36
C VAL A 94 8.11 6.38 10.48
N ILE A 95 8.66 6.66 9.31
CA ILE A 95 9.07 5.62 8.36
C ILE A 95 10.24 4.82 8.91
N VAL A 96 11.25 5.48 9.44
CA VAL A 96 12.45 4.82 9.97
C VAL A 96 12.13 4.04 11.24
N GLY A 97 11.20 4.54 12.05
CA GLY A 97 10.80 3.89 13.29
C GLY A 97 9.80 2.74 13.13
N ASN A 98 9.36 2.51 11.91
CA ASN A 98 8.33 1.49 11.67
C ASN A 98 8.93 0.10 11.44
#